data_b0fd2b210c4375dbb68d6c7132a0bd4e
#
_entry.id   b0fd2b210c4375dbb68d6c7132a0bd4e
#
_cell.length_a   1.000
_cell.length_b   1.000
_cell.length_c   1.000
_cell.angle_alpha   90.00
_cell.angle_beta   90.00
_cell.angle_gamma   90.00
#
_symmetry.space_group_name_H-M   'P 1'
#
loop_
_entity.id
_entity.type
_entity.pdbx_description
1 polymer ?
#
loop_
_entity_poly.entity_id
_entity_poly.type
_entity_poly.pdbx_seq_one_letter_code
_entity_poly.pdbx_strand_id
1 'polypeptide(L)'
;SLCLLCGSCVTKCPNRVPTDAIVAALRRQITGEHGLSAIGKKVATLTGHKTLMKTLLKGADLLAPLLFTKIPESSGLRLRFSPETLKGRSLPPLPERNLFARVPEFLQGEPDKPVVGIFAGYGLTYLYPQIGELLVRLPHRLGYSVFFPKAQGCCGMPALSSGNASLIDTLTQNNRQAFAARQPSLILTACASCQGMLKGEVAGREGHVLGVEVVDIHQFLVDNGLAEQLAAL
;
A
#
# COMPACT_ATOMS: atom_id res chain seq x y z
N SER A 1 21.45 -5.98 1.69
CA SER A 1 21.33 -5.13 0.49
C SER A 1 20.43 -3.94 0.78
N LEU A 2 20.86 -2.73 0.43
CA LEU A 2 20.10 -1.46 0.59
C LEU A 2 19.16 -1.18 -0.61
N CYS A 3 19.03 -2.10 -1.55
CA CYS A 3 18.18 -1.93 -2.73
C CYS A 3 16.71 -1.83 -2.33
N LEU A 4 16.03 -0.79 -2.79
CA LEU A 4 14.60 -0.53 -2.57
C LEU A 4 13.70 -1.18 -3.63
N LEU A 5 14.27 -1.86 -4.63
CA LEU A 5 13.55 -2.42 -5.78
C LEU A 5 12.74 -1.37 -6.57
N CYS A 6 13.22 -0.14 -6.63
CA CYS A 6 12.50 0.97 -7.28
C CYS A 6 12.66 1.04 -8.81
N GLY A 7 13.49 0.18 -9.42
CA GLY A 7 13.70 0.14 -10.86
C GLY A 7 14.52 1.31 -11.48
N SER A 8 14.85 2.36 -10.73
CA SER A 8 15.55 3.54 -11.27
C SER A 8 16.90 3.22 -11.92
N CYS A 9 17.59 2.19 -11.44
CA CYS A 9 18.86 1.74 -12.06
C CYS A 9 18.61 1.03 -13.40
N VAL A 10 17.48 0.38 -13.58
CA VAL A 10 17.08 -0.29 -14.83
C VAL A 10 16.76 0.76 -15.90
N THR A 11 15.95 1.76 -15.56
CA THR A 11 15.54 2.81 -16.51
C THR A 11 16.69 3.71 -16.97
N LYS A 12 17.70 3.92 -16.09
CA LYS A 12 18.88 4.73 -16.40
C LYS A 12 20.03 3.92 -17.03
N CYS A 13 19.95 2.59 -17.04
CA CYS A 13 20.98 1.74 -17.62
C CYS A 13 20.84 1.68 -19.14
N PRO A 14 21.89 2.02 -19.93
CA PRO A 14 21.83 1.91 -21.38
C PRO A 14 21.48 0.49 -21.86
N ASN A 15 21.97 -0.52 -21.15
CA ASN A 15 21.73 -1.94 -21.46
C ASN A 15 20.45 -2.49 -20.78
N ARG A 16 19.70 -1.66 -20.04
CA ARG A 16 18.46 -2.05 -19.32
C ARG A 16 18.62 -3.33 -18.48
N VAL A 17 19.77 -3.47 -17.80
CA VAL A 17 20.03 -4.62 -16.93
C VAL A 17 18.96 -4.66 -15.83
N PRO A 18 18.20 -5.76 -15.67
CA PRO A 18 17.10 -5.86 -14.71
C PRO A 18 17.60 -6.08 -13.27
N THR A 19 18.34 -5.09 -12.75
CA THR A 19 19.03 -5.17 -11.45
C THR A 19 18.05 -5.41 -10.29
N ASP A 20 16.87 -4.84 -10.35
CA ASP A 20 15.79 -5.04 -9.37
C ASP A 20 15.29 -6.49 -9.36
N ALA A 21 15.11 -7.10 -10.54
CA ALA A 21 14.74 -8.52 -10.66
C ALA A 21 15.84 -9.43 -10.13
N ILE A 22 17.11 -9.14 -10.46
CA ILE A 22 18.27 -9.90 -9.96
C ILE A 22 18.32 -9.85 -8.43
N VAL A 23 18.19 -8.65 -7.85
CA VAL A 23 18.21 -8.49 -6.38
C VAL A 23 17.02 -9.20 -5.72
N ALA A 24 15.83 -9.15 -6.32
CA ALA A 24 14.66 -9.85 -5.81
C ALA A 24 14.85 -11.38 -5.87
N ALA A 25 15.44 -11.90 -6.95
CA ALA A 25 15.75 -13.32 -7.09
C ALA A 25 16.76 -13.79 -6.03
N LEU A 26 17.86 -13.04 -5.84
CA LEU A 26 18.85 -13.31 -4.81
C LEU A 26 18.25 -13.30 -3.39
N ARG A 27 17.37 -12.35 -3.09
CA ARG A 27 16.69 -12.30 -1.79
C ARG A 27 15.80 -13.52 -1.57
N ARG A 28 15.09 -13.97 -2.61
CA ARG A 28 14.27 -15.20 -2.54
C ARG A 28 15.13 -16.43 -2.29
N GLN A 29 16.26 -16.55 -2.99
CA GLN A 29 17.19 -17.65 -2.80
C GLN A 29 17.75 -17.67 -1.38
N ILE A 30 18.31 -16.55 -0.90
CA ILE A 30 18.84 -16.43 0.46
C ILE A 30 17.78 -16.76 1.52
N THR A 31 16.55 -16.29 1.31
CA THR A 31 15.45 -16.58 2.24
C THR A 31 15.03 -18.05 2.18
N GLY A 32 15.11 -18.69 1.01
CA GLY A 32 14.87 -20.14 0.86
C GLY A 32 15.90 -20.98 1.59
N GLU A 33 17.17 -20.59 1.55
CA GLU A 33 18.29 -21.32 2.16
C GLU A 33 18.44 -21.05 3.67
N HIS A 34 18.30 -19.82 4.09
CA HIS A 34 18.61 -19.38 5.47
C HIS A 34 17.37 -18.92 6.28
N GLY A 35 16.20 -18.90 5.65
CA GLY A 35 14.96 -18.40 6.23
C GLY A 35 14.91 -16.87 6.34
N LEU A 36 13.78 -16.37 6.81
CA LEU A 36 13.57 -14.94 7.02
C LEU A 36 14.37 -14.42 8.22
N SER A 37 14.93 -13.23 8.09
CA SER A 37 15.51 -12.50 9.23
C SER A 37 14.45 -12.25 10.31
N ALA A 38 14.87 -11.96 11.56
CA ALA A 38 13.95 -11.67 12.67
C ALA A 38 13.00 -10.51 12.34
N ILE A 39 13.49 -9.45 11.68
CA ILE A 39 12.67 -8.32 11.20
C ILE A 39 11.73 -8.80 10.09
N GLY A 40 12.23 -9.59 9.14
CA GLY A 40 11.43 -10.16 8.05
C GLY A 40 10.27 -11.01 8.57
N LYS A 41 10.49 -11.84 9.60
CA LYS A 41 9.44 -12.63 10.26
C LYS A 41 8.36 -11.74 10.88
N LYS A 42 8.76 -10.70 11.63
CA LYS A 42 7.82 -9.74 12.25
C LYS A 42 6.99 -9.01 11.19
N VAL A 43 7.64 -8.51 10.14
CA VAL A 43 6.95 -7.84 9.02
C VAL A 43 5.98 -8.80 8.33
N ALA A 44 6.39 -10.03 8.06
CA ALA A 44 5.54 -11.06 7.45
C ALA A 44 4.29 -11.34 8.30
N THR A 45 4.46 -11.53 9.61
CA THR A 45 3.35 -11.76 10.53
C THR A 45 2.38 -10.58 10.54
N LEU A 46 2.89 -9.34 10.62
CA LEU A 46 2.05 -8.14 10.65
C LEU A 46 1.31 -7.92 9.33
N THR A 47 1.97 -8.11 8.20
CA THR A 47 1.35 -7.89 6.88
C THR A 47 0.44 -9.03 6.44
N GLY A 48 0.67 -10.25 6.94
CA GLY A 48 -0.15 -11.43 6.66
C GLY A 48 -1.43 -11.53 7.50
N HIS A 49 -1.48 -10.89 8.68
CA HIS A 49 -2.59 -11.03 9.63
C HIS A 49 -3.27 -9.70 9.95
N LYS A 50 -4.34 -9.36 9.24
CA LYS A 50 -5.11 -8.12 9.44
C LYS A 50 -5.63 -7.93 10.87
N THR A 51 -6.12 -9.00 11.47
CA THR A 51 -6.66 -8.98 12.85
C THR A 51 -5.58 -8.61 13.84
N LEU A 52 -4.38 -9.22 13.72
CA LEU A 52 -3.24 -8.91 14.56
C LEU A 52 -2.79 -7.45 14.39
N MET A 53 -2.70 -6.97 13.13
CA MET A 53 -2.38 -5.56 12.85
C MET A 53 -3.38 -4.61 13.52
N LYS A 54 -4.69 -4.89 13.38
CA LYS A 54 -5.76 -4.08 13.98
C LYS A 54 -5.67 -4.07 15.51
N THR A 55 -5.41 -5.21 16.13
CA THR A 55 -5.30 -5.34 17.60
C THR A 55 -4.06 -4.63 18.14
N LEU A 56 -2.92 -4.78 17.45
CA LEU A 56 -1.67 -4.10 17.84
C LEU A 56 -1.78 -2.58 17.72
N LEU A 57 -2.43 -2.07 16.66
CA LEU A 57 -2.64 -0.64 16.51
C LEU A 57 -3.58 -0.07 17.57
N LYS A 58 -4.64 -0.79 17.96
CA LYS A 58 -5.50 -0.38 19.08
C LYS A 58 -4.74 -0.39 20.41
N GLY A 59 -3.93 -1.42 20.67
CA GLY A 59 -3.08 -1.49 21.86
C GLY A 59 -2.01 -0.40 21.88
N ALA A 60 -1.42 -0.08 20.73
CA ALA A 60 -0.45 0.99 20.59
C ALA A 60 -1.07 2.37 20.85
N ASP A 61 -2.32 2.59 20.43
CA ASP A 61 -3.06 3.83 20.69
C ASP A 61 -3.32 4.02 22.21
N LEU A 62 -3.76 2.98 22.89
CA LEU A 62 -3.97 2.99 24.33
C LEU A 62 -2.67 3.25 25.12
N LEU A 63 -1.55 2.69 24.66
CA LEU A 63 -0.23 2.83 25.27
C LEU A 63 0.57 4.01 24.70
N ALA A 64 0.04 4.74 23.72
CA ALA A 64 0.75 5.81 23.04
C ALA A 64 1.32 6.88 24.00
N PRO A 65 0.61 7.35 25.04
CA PRO A 65 1.15 8.34 25.97
C PRO A 65 2.37 7.84 26.77
N LEU A 66 2.44 6.53 26.99
CA LEU A 66 3.56 5.90 27.71
C LEU A 66 4.77 5.65 26.78
N LEU A 67 4.50 5.19 25.55
CA LEU A 67 5.53 4.72 24.62
C LEU A 67 6.10 5.83 23.74
N PHE A 68 5.32 6.88 23.47
CA PHE A 68 5.68 7.92 22.52
C PHE A 68 5.73 9.31 23.17
N THR A 69 6.61 10.15 22.63
CA THR A 69 6.65 11.58 22.91
C THR A 69 6.16 12.32 21.67
N LYS A 70 5.24 13.27 21.83
CA LYS A 70 4.86 14.17 20.73
C LYS A 70 6.04 15.08 20.43
N ILE A 71 6.30 15.29 19.14
CA ILE A 71 7.32 16.24 18.71
C ILE A 71 6.59 17.58 18.56
N PRO A 72 6.96 18.62 19.37
CA PRO A 72 6.44 19.97 19.15
C PRO A 72 6.75 20.41 17.71
N GLU A 73 5.91 21.21 17.09
CA GLU A 73 6.08 21.75 15.73
C GLU A 73 5.98 20.73 14.58
N SER A 74 6.03 19.45 14.83
CA SER A 74 5.74 18.41 13.84
C SER A 74 4.64 17.50 14.36
N SER A 75 3.66 17.16 13.54
CA SER A 75 2.58 16.23 13.89
C SER A 75 3.07 14.78 14.11
N GLY A 76 4.29 14.61 14.60
CA GLY A 76 4.97 13.34 14.71
C GLY A 76 5.01 12.77 16.13
N LEU A 77 5.20 11.45 16.20
CA LEU A 77 5.44 10.69 17.42
C LEU A 77 6.86 10.12 17.40
N ARG A 78 7.59 10.23 18.51
CA ARG A 78 8.90 9.61 18.69
C ARG A 78 8.84 8.60 19.82
N LEU A 79 9.40 7.41 19.63
CA LEU A 79 9.53 6.42 20.68
C LEU A 79 10.41 6.98 21.83
N ARG A 80 9.93 6.88 23.06
CA ARG A 80 10.69 7.27 24.28
C ARG A 80 11.92 6.39 24.48
N PHE A 81 11.77 5.10 24.24
CA PHE A 81 12.79 4.08 24.38
C PHE A 81 13.08 3.47 22.99
N SER A 82 13.79 4.19 22.14
CA SER A 82 14.10 3.69 20.81
C SER A 82 15.42 2.95 20.80
N PRO A 83 15.46 1.71 20.26
CA PRO A 83 16.72 1.06 19.95
C PRO A 83 17.52 1.93 18.96
N GLU A 84 18.84 1.80 18.94
CA GLU A 84 19.76 2.56 18.09
C GLU A 84 19.29 2.63 16.62
N THR A 85 18.73 1.53 16.10
CA THR A 85 18.25 1.42 14.72
C THR A 85 17.02 2.32 14.40
N LEU A 86 16.32 2.78 15.43
CA LEU A 86 15.13 3.65 15.31
C LEU A 86 15.37 5.07 15.84
N LYS A 87 16.58 5.35 16.34
CA LYS A 87 16.96 6.64 16.92
C LYS A 87 16.77 7.76 15.87
N GLY A 88 16.07 8.81 16.25
CA GLY A 88 15.79 9.95 15.38
C GLY A 88 14.65 9.77 14.37
N ARG A 89 14.02 8.59 14.28
CA ARG A 89 12.85 8.39 13.41
C ARG A 89 11.58 8.85 14.11
N SER A 90 10.74 9.56 13.38
CA SER A 90 9.39 9.93 13.80
C SER A 90 8.35 9.11 13.07
N LEU A 91 7.26 8.80 13.75
CA LEU A 91 6.08 8.16 13.20
C LEU A 91 4.96 9.21 13.08
N PRO A 92 4.06 9.08 12.10
CA PRO A 92 2.86 9.91 12.08
C PRO A 92 2.00 9.61 13.33
N PRO A 93 1.16 10.56 13.78
CA PRO A 93 0.20 10.28 14.85
C PRO A 93 -0.71 9.13 14.43
N LEU A 94 -1.00 8.23 15.38
CA LEU A 94 -1.91 7.13 15.13
C LEU A 94 -3.33 7.67 15.00
N PRO A 95 -4.06 7.33 13.94
CA PRO A 95 -5.43 7.79 13.76
C PRO A 95 -6.38 7.01 14.68
N GLU A 96 -7.34 7.68 15.31
CA GLU A 96 -8.37 7.06 16.16
C GLU A 96 -9.19 5.99 15.42
N ARG A 97 -9.44 6.20 14.14
CA ARG A 97 -10.19 5.29 13.28
C ARG A 97 -9.43 5.06 11.97
N ASN A 98 -9.23 3.80 11.63
CA ASN A 98 -8.64 3.42 10.34
C ASN A 98 -9.64 3.65 9.19
N LEU A 99 -9.16 3.60 7.96
CA LEU A 99 -9.95 3.86 6.76
C LEU A 99 -11.16 2.91 6.63
N PHE A 100 -11.02 1.63 6.99
CA PHE A 100 -12.13 0.67 6.93
C PHE A 100 -13.33 1.06 7.81
N ALA A 101 -13.10 1.84 8.87
CA ALA A 101 -14.15 2.35 9.75
C ALA A 101 -14.67 3.73 9.35
N ARG A 102 -14.03 4.42 8.39
CA ARG A 102 -14.36 5.78 7.97
C ARG A 102 -15.23 5.82 6.71
N VAL A 103 -15.04 4.87 5.81
CA VAL A 103 -15.73 4.86 4.51
C VAL A 103 -16.52 3.57 4.33
N PRO A 104 -17.66 3.61 3.62
CA PRO A 104 -18.43 2.41 3.28
C PRO A 104 -17.65 1.54 2.28
N GLU A 105 -18.07 0.28 2.14
CA GLU A 105 -17.44 -0.64 1.19
C GLU A 105 -17.83 -0.34 -0.27
N PHE A 106 -18.99 0.25 -0.46
CA PHE A 106 -19.49 0.63 -1.77
C PHE A 106 -20.20 1.98 -1.72
N LEU A 107 -19.93 2.79 -2.74
CA LEU A 107 -20.62 4.05 -3.01
C LEU A 107 -21.21 3.97 -4.42
N GLN A 108 -22.52 4.12 -4.53
CA GLN A 108 -23.20 4.14 -5.81
C GLN A 108 -22.97 5.49 -6.49
N GLY A 109 -22.51 5.48 -7.73
CA GLY A 109 -22.34 6.64 -8.60
C GLY A 109 -23.46 6.76 -9.63
N GLU A 110 -23.18 7.45 -10.72
CA GLU A 110 -24.06 7.62 -11.88
C GLU A 110 -24.21 6.28 -12.63
N PRO A 111 -25.40 5.97 -13.17
CA PRO A 111 -25.67 4.69 -13.85
C PRO A 111 -24.75 4.43 -15.06
N ASP A 112 -24.36 5.48 -15.77
CA ASP A 112 -23.59 5.39 -17.01
C ASP A 112 -22.08 5.26 -16.77
N LYS A 113 -21.62 5.43 -15.52
CA LYS A 113 -20.20 5.34 -15.18
C LYS A 113 -19.85 3.99 -14.58
N PRO A 114 -18.70 3.42 -14.94
CA PRO A 114 -18.29 2.13 -14.46
C PRO A 114 -17.94 2.14 -12.97
N VAL A 115 -17.80 0.93 -12.38
CA VAL A 115 -17.33 0.74 -11.02
C VAL A 115 -15.80 0.84 -11.02
N VAL A 116 -15.23 1.70 -10.19
CA VAL A 116 -13.80 1.76 -9.91
C VAL A 116 -13.49 1.14 -8.56
N GLY A 117 -12.44 0.32 -8.51
CA GLY A 117 -11.93 -0.27 -7.27
C GLY A 117 -10.94 0.66 -6.59
N ILE A 118 -10.87 0.64 -5.26
CA ILE A 118 -9.87 1.40 -4.50
C ILE A 118 -8.94 0.45 -3.76
N PHE A 119 -7.66 0.51 -4.09
CA PHE A 119 -6.61 -0.18 -3.34
C PHE A 119 -5.87 0.82 -2.45
N ALA A 120 -6.19 0.82 -1.16
CA ALA A 120 -5.57 1.72 -0.18
C ALA A 120 -4.23 1.19 0.36
N GLY A 121 -4.07 -0.12 0.43
CA GLY A 121 -2.93 -0.72 1.11
C GLY A 121 -2.88 -0.38 2.61
N TYR A 122 -1.79 -0.74 3.29
CA TYR A 122 -1.70 -0.52 4.75
C TYR A 122 -1.37 0.92 5.13
N GLY A 123 -0.62 1.64 4.30
CA GLY A 123 -0.25 3.03 4.58
C GLY A 123 -1.47 3.95 4.71
N LEU A 124 -2.33 3.95 3.69
CA LEU A 124 -3.55 4.77 3.70
C LEU A 124 -4.62 4.21 4.64
N THR A 125 -4.62 2.90 4.87
CA THR A 125 -5.61 2.30 5.78
C THR A 125 -5.33 2.65 7.23
N TYR A 126 -4.09 2.58 7.68
CA TYR A 126 -3.75 2.62 9.10
C TYR A 126 -2.95 3.84 9.54
N LEU A 127 -2.23 4.51 8.64
CA LEU A 127 -1.39 5.67 9.00
C LEU A 127 -1.97 7.00 8.49
N TYR A 128 -2.53 7.01 7.28
CA TYR A 128 -3.04 8.23 6.63
C TYR A 128 -4.48 8.05 6.13
N PRO A 129 -5.44 7.65 6.99
CA PRO A 129 -6.82 7.37 6.56
C PRO A 129 -7.54 8.58 5.96
N GLN A 130 -7.15 9.80 6.31
CA GLN A 130 -7.67 11.03 5.71
C GLN A 130 -7.34 11.12 4.20
N ILE A 131 -6.13 10.70 3.80
CA ILE A 131 -5.76 10.62 2.37
C ILE A 131 -6.55 9.49 1.69
N GLY A 132 -6.71 8.36 2.38
CA GLY A 132 -7.54 7.26 1.89
C GLY A 132 -9.01 7.65 1.68
N GLU A 133 -9.58 8.50 2.54
CA GLU A 133 -10.92 9.05 2.36
C GLU A 133 -11.02 9.89 1.08
N LEU A 134 -10.03 10.73 0.80
CA LEU A 134 -9.98 11.52 -0.44
C LEU A 134 -9.89 10.60 -1.66
N LEU A 135 -9.05 9.56 -1.60
CA LEU A 135 -8.94 8.56 -2.67
C LEU A 135 -10.27 7.88 -2.99
N VAL A 136 -11.12 7.64 -1.99
CA VAL A 136 -12.47 7.07 -2.17
C VAL A 136 -13.47 8.12 -2.67
N ARG A 137 -13.42 9.34 -2.13
CA ARG A 137 -14.42 10.40 -2.41
C ARG A 137 -14.22 11.07 -3.76
N LEU A 138 -13.00 11.22 -4.24
CA LEU A 138 -12.72 11.92 -5.50
C LEU A 138 -13.37 11.23 -6.71
N PRO A 139 -13.16 9.93 -6.98
CA PRO A 139 -13.83 9.27 -8.10
C PRO A 139 -15.36 9.29 -7.94
N HIS A 140 -15.87 9.17 -6.72
CA HIS A 140 -17.31 9.25 -6.46
C HIS A 140 -17.87 10.63 -6.81
N ARG A 141 -17.17 11.72 -6.48
CA ARG A 141 -17.57 13.08 -6.88
C ARG A 141 -17.56 13.30 -8.38
N LEU A 142 -16.72 12.55 -9.10
CA LEU A 142 -16.70 12.51 -10.56
C LEU A 142 -17.79 11.60 -11.14
N GLY A 143 -18.71 11.10 -10.31
CA GLY A 143 -19.86 10.27 -10.70
C GLY A 143 -19.58 8.77 -10.78
N TYR A 144 -18.36 8.30 -10.54
CA TYR A 144 -18.05 6.86 -10.58
C TYR A 144 -18.67 6.14 -9.40
N SER A 145 -19.14 4.91 -9.61
CA SER A 145 -19.40 3.98 -8.52
C SER A 145 -18.07 3.51 -7.94
N VAL A 146 -17.93 3.53 -6.61
CA VAL A 146 -16.66 3.23 -5.96
C VAL A 146 -16.76 1.99 -5.09
N PHE A 147 -15.90 1.02 -5.33
CA PHE A 147 -15.77 -0.21 -4.55
C PHE A 147 -14.47 -0.23 -3.75
N PHE A 148 -14.61 -0.20 -2.43
CA PHE A 148 -13.51 -0.26 -1.48
C PHE A 148 -13.59 -1.56 -0.67
N PRO A 149 -13.08 -2.71 -1.18
CA PRO A 149 -13.23 -3.99 -0.50
C PRO A 149 -12.57 -3.99 0.87
N LYS A 150 -13.35 -4.22 1.92
CA LYS A 150 -12.85 -4.33 3.30
C LYS A 150 -11.94 -5.56 3.49
N ALA A 151 -12.03 -6.52 2.57
CA ALA A 151 -11.21 -7.72 2.57
C ALA A 151 -9.80 -7.52 2.02
N GLN A 152 -9.50 -6.40 1.32
CA GLN A 152 -8.15 -6.12 0.79
C GLN A 152 -7.07 -6.12 1.87
N GLY A 153 -5.84 -6.42 1.49
CA GLY A 153 -4.69 -6.47 2.38
C GLY A 153 -3.51 -5.63 1.91
N CYS A 154 -2.30 -6.06 2.30
CA CYS A 154 -1.05 -5.47 1.80
C CYS A 154 -0.84 -5.83 0.33
N CYS A 155 -0.20 -4.94 -0.46
CA CYS A 155 0.18 -5.23 -1.85
C CYS A 155 1.28 -6.28 -1.98
N GLY A 156 2.01 -6.57 -0.92
CA GLY A 156 3.11 -7.54 -0.91
C GLY A 156 4.51 -6.96 -1.09
N MET A 157 4.67 -5.65 -1.27
CA MET A 157 6.00 -5.03 -1.41
C MET A 157 6.96 -5.35 -0.25
N PRO A 158 6.54 -5.33 1.04
CA PRO A 158 7.41 -5.76 2.14
C PRO A 158 7.81 -7.23 2.07
N ALA A 159 6.92 -8.10 1.59
CA ALA A 159 7.21 -9.51 1.37
C ALA A 159 8.23 -9.71 0.24
N LEU A 160 8.06 -8.99 -0.88
CA LEU A 160 9.02 -8.96 -1.98
C LEU A 160 10.40 -8.49 -1.51
N SER A 161 10.43 -7.40 -0.76
CA SER A 161 11.68 -6.83 -0.21
C SER A 161 12.40 -7.76 0.75
N SER A 162 11.69 -8.66 1.43
CA SER A 162 12.28 -9.67 2.32
C SER A 162 12.54 -11.02 1.65
N GLY A 163 12.18 -11.20 0.38
CA GLY A 163 12.31 -12.48 -0.36
C GLY A 163 11.27 -13.54 0.02
N ASN A 164 10.18 -13.16 0.67
CA ASN A 164 9.13 -14.09 1.11
C ASN A 164 8.09 -14.35 0.01
N ALA A 165 8.40 -15.30 -0.88
CA ALA A 165 7.57 -15.64 -2.04
C ALA A 165 6.17 -16.15 -1.62
N SER A 166 6.10 -17.06 -0.67
CA SER A 166 4.82 -17.67 -0.22
C SER A 166 3.84 -16.62 0.33
N LEU A 167 4.36 -15.60 1.04
CA LEU A 167 3.52 -14.51 1.52
C LEU A 167 3.03 -13.61 0.37
N ILE A 168 3.85 -13.38 -0.66
CA ILE A 168 3.42 -12.63 -1.85
C ILE A 168 2.23 -13.34 -2.50
N ASP A 169 2.32 -14.66 -2.71
CA ASP A 169 1.26 -15.43 -3.35
C ASP A 169 -0.03 -15.40 -2.52
N THR A 170 0.08 -15.58 -1.21
CA THR A 170 -1.06 -15.47 -0.28
C THR A 170 -1.73 -14.11 -0.35
N LEU A 171 -0.95 -13.01 -0.29
CA LEU A 171 -1.49 -11.65 -0.35
C LEU A 171 -2.12 -11.35 -1.71
N THR A 172 -1.50 -11.81 -2.78
CA THR A 172 -2.03 -11.68 -4.15
C THR A 172 -3.38 -12.36 -4.28
N GLN A 173 -3.48 -13.61 -3.85
CA GLN A 173 -4.71 -14.40 -3.91
C GLN A 173 -5.83 -13.73 -3.10
N ASN A 174 -5.53 -13.31 -1.88
CA ASN A 174 -6.50 -12.63 -1.02
C ASN A 174 -7.00 -11.32 -1.64
N ASN A 175 -6.12 -10.53 -2.24
CA ASN A 175 -6.51 -9.29 -2.91
C ASN A 175 -7.32 -9.57 -4.18
N ARG A 176 -6.96 -10.57 -4.99
CA ARG A 176 -7.77 -11.00 -6.15
C ARG A 176 -9.19 -11.35 -5.74
N GLN A 177 -9.35 -12.18 -4.70
CA GLN A 177 -10.66 -12.55 -4.18
C GLN A 177 -11.45 -11.34 -3.66
N ALA A 178 -10.77 -10.41 -2.98
CA ALA A 178 -11.42 -9.20 -2.46
C ALA A 178 -12.00 -8.34 -3.59
N PHE A 179 -11.28 -8.15 -4.70
CA PHE A 179 -11.75 -7.34 -5.82
C PHE A 179 -12.72 -8.07 -6.76
N ALA A 180 -12.67 -9.40 -6.82
CA ALA A 180 -13.56 -10.20 -7.66
C ALA A 180 -15.05 -10.03 -7.30
N ALA A 181 -15.37 -9.62 -6.07
CA ALA A 181 -16.74 -9.47 -5.58
C ALA A 181 -17.58 -8.46 -6.39
N ARG A 182 -16.96 -7.45 -7.05
CA ARG A 182 -17.68 -6.46 -7.86
C ARG A 182 -17.00 -6.15 -9.20
N GLN A 183 -15.97 -6.86 -9.56
CA GLN A 183 -15.28 -6.78 -10.85
C GLN A 183 -15.12 -5.33 -11.36
N PRO A 184 -14.39 -4.47 -10.67
CA PRO A 184 -14.22 -3.07 -11.08
C PRO A 184 -13.54 -2.99 -12.46
N SER A 185 -13.85 -1.98 -13.25
CA SER A 185 -13.23 -1.75 -14.56
C SER A 185 -11.75 -1.39 -14.46
N LEU A 186 -11.38 -0.69 -13.39
CA LEU A 186 -9.99 -0.37 -13.04
C LEU A 186 -9.85 -0.23 -11.52
N ILE A 187 -8.63 -0.29 -11.01
CA ILE A 187 -8.31 -0.13 -9.60
C ILE A 187 -7.43 1.10 -9.42
N LEU A 188 -7.85 2.02 -8.55
CA LEU A 188 -7.09 3.22 -8.21
C LEU A 188 -6.28 3.02 -6.94
N THR A 189 -5.08 3.56 -6.92
CA THR A 189 -4.22 3.63 -5.74
C THR A 189 -3.50 4.98 -5.68
N ALA A 190 -3.16 5.45 -4.48
CA ALA A 190 -2.33 6.64 -4.27
C ALA A 190 -0.96 6.28 -3.67
N CYS A 191 -0.51 5.05 -3.88
CA CYS A 191 0.79 4.57 -3.39
C CYS A 191 1.59 3.98 -4.54
N ALA A 192 2.67 4.65 -4.95
CA ALA A 192 3.54 4.23 -6.05
C ALA A 192 4.10 2.81 -5.87
N SER A 193 4.46 2.42 -4.63
CA SER A 193 4.91 1.06 -4.34
C SER A 193 3.80 0.01 -4.53
N CYS A 194 2.56 0.36 -4.19
CA CYS A 194 1.41 -0.52 -4.42
C CYS A 194 1.10 -0.61 -5.91
N GLN A 195 1.14 0.52 -6.63
CA GLN A 195 0.94 0.55 -8.08
C GLN A 195 1.95 -0.36 -8.79
N GLY A 196 3.26 -0.13 -8.61
CA GLY A 196 4.29 -0.94 -9.24
C GLY A 196 4.17 -2.43 -8.92
N MET A 197 3.83 -2.77 -7.65
CA MET A 197 3.64 -4.15 -7.24
C MET A 197 2.42 -4.80 -7.91
N LEU A 198 1.32 -4.08 -8.03
CA LEU A 198 0.06 -4.60 -8.57
C LEU A 198 0.01 -4.57 -10.10
N LYS A 199 0.70 -3.64 -10.75
CA LYS A 199 0.91 -3.62 -12.21
C LYS A 199 1.87 -4.71 -12.69
N GLY A 200 2.68 -5.27 -11.78
CA GLY A 200 3.72 -6.22 -12.14
C GLY A 200 4.99 -5.58 -12.70
N GLU A 201 5.21 -4.29 -12.49
CA GLU A 201 6.36 -3.53 -12.99
C GLU A 201 7.62 -3.66 -12.12
N VAL A 202 7.51 -4.32 -10.97
CA VAL A 202 8.60 -4.43 -9.99
C VAL A 202 9.22 -5.81 -10.02
N ALA A 203 10.55 -5.87 -10.06
CA ALA A 203 11.35 -7.08 -9.92
C ALA A 203 11.04 -8.17 -10.97
N GLY A 204 10.81 -7.75 -12.23
CA GLY A 204 10.58 -8.67 -13.36
C GLY A 204 9.25 -9.43 -13.27
N ARG A 205 8.28 -8.93 -12.52
CA ARG A 205 6.91 -9.44 -12.56
C ARG A 205 6.23 -8.89 -13.82
N GLU A 206 5.35 -9.65 -14.41
CA GLU A 206 4.65 -9.25 -15.62
C GLU A 206 3.13 -9.27 -15.42
N GLY A 207 2.45 -8.27 -16.02
CA GLY A 207 1.01 -8.17 -16.08
C GLY A 207 0.32 -7.75 -14.77
N HIS A 208 -0.93 -7.36 -14.90
CA HIS A 208 -1.77 -6.90 -13.80
C HIS A 208 -2.04 -8.03 -12.80
N VAL A 209 -1.41 -7.94 -11.63
CA VAL A 209 -1.43 -8.98 -10.59
C VAL A 209 -2.84 -9.29 -10.11
N LEU A 210 -3.77 -8.33 -10.17
CA LEU A 210 -5.18 -8.52 -9.77
C LEU A 210 -6.10 -8.89 -10.94
N GLY A 211 -5.58 -9.01 -12.17
CA GLY A 211 -6.38 -9.26 -13.36
C GLY A 211 -7.17 -8.04 -13.86
N VAL A 212 -6.93 -6.87 -13.28
CA VAL A 212 -7.58 -5.60 -13.60
C VAL A 212 -6.50 -4.53 -13.66
N GLU A 213 -6.64 -3.55 -14.53
CA GLU A 213 -5.72 -2.42 -14.63
C GLU A 213 -5.64 -1.65 -13.30
N VAL A 214 -4.41 -1.30 -12.90
CA VAL A 214 -4.15 -0.50 -11.69
C VAL A 214 -3.58 0.84 -12.10
N VAL A 215 -4.24 1.92 -11.74
CA VAL A 215 -3.90 3.28 -12.13
C VAL A 215 -3.58 4.12 -10.90
N ASP A 216 -2.56 4.99 -11.01
CA ASP A 216 -2.31 6.00 -9.98
C ASP A 216 -3.42 7.05 -10.00
N ILE A 217 -3.81 7.52 -8.81
CA ILE A 217 -4.89 8.51 -8.69
C ILE A 217 -4.58 9.82 -9.45
N HIS A 218 -3.31 10.24 -9.48
CA HIS A 218 -2.96 11.48 -10.17
C HIS A 218 -3.12 11.33 -11.68
N GLN A 219 -2.71 10.18 -12.25
CA GLN A 219 -2.95 9.88 -13.66
C GLN A 219 -4.44 9.85 -13.97
N PHE A 220 -5.23 9.18 -13.13
CA PHE A 220 -6.68 9.13 -13.29
C PHE A 220 -7.32 10.53 -13.27
N LEU A 221 -6.86 11.43 -12.40
CA LEU A 221 -7.37 12.80 -12.33
C LEU A 221 -7.00 13.61 -13.57
N VAL A 222 -5.78 13.44 -14.09
CA VAL A 222 -5.36 14.08 -15.34
C VAL A 222 -6.20 13.59 -16.52
N ASP A 223 -6.39 12.27 -16.65
CA ASP A 223 -7.16 11.66 -17.73
C ASP A 223 -8.65 12.05 -17.70
N ASN A 224 -9.18 12.47 -16.54
CA ASN A 224 -10.54 12.98 -16.37
C ASN A 224 -10.62 14.53 -16.39
N GLY A 225 -9.57 15.23 -16.83
CA GLY A 225 -9.57 16.70 -17.01
C GLY A 225 -9.60 17.50 -15.69
N LEU A 226 -9.37 16.87 -14.54
CA LEU A 226 -9.43 17.55 -13.24
C LEU A 226 -8.24 18.48 -13.03
N ALA A 227 -7.09 18.21 -13.65
CA ALA A 227 -5.92 19.08 -13.59
C ALA A 227 -6.20 20.46 -14.21
N GLU A 228 -6.94 20.47 -15.30
CA GLU A 228 -7.36 21.72 -15.99
C GLU A 228 -8.38 22.50 -15.15
N GLN A 229 -9.33 21.80 -14.53
CA GLN A 229 -10.31 22.43 -13.64
C GLN A 229 -9.65 23.05 -12.39
N LEU A 230 -8.62 22.41 -11.83
CA LEU A 230 -7.86 22.94 -10.70
C LEU A 230 -6.97 24.12 -11.08
N ALA A 231 -6.46 24.15 -12.31
CA ALA A 231 -5.66 25.27 -12.81
C ALA A 231 -6.52 26.53 -13.09
N ALA A 232 -7.83 26.37 -13.22
CA ALA A 232 -8.79 27.47 -13.44
C ALA A 232 -9.32 28.10 -12.14
N LEU A 233 -8.94 27.56 -10.96
CA LEU A 233 -9.26 28.08 -9.63
C LEU A 233 -8.15 29.00 -9.12
#